data_ff9e39711830e2787b36755934194c28
#
_entry.id   ff9e39711830e2787b36755934194c28
#
_cell.length_a   1.000
_cell.length_b   1.000
_cell.length_c   1.000
_cell.angle_alpha   90.00
_cell.angle_beta   90.00
_cell.angle_gamma   90.00
#
_symmetry.space_group_name_H-M   'P 1'
#
loop_
_entity.id
_entity.type
_entity.pdbx_description
1 polymer ?
#
loop_
_entity_poly.entity_id
_entity_poly.type
_entity_poly.pdbx_seq_one_letter_code
_entity_poly.pdbx_strand_id
1 'polypeptide(L)'
;MGELARVNNIDLWWQDFGNKSDPSVLLIMGANANALYWDQRFIDELIKNNYHVVIFDNRDVGKSTWFNKEPLLAKLGKFVPVSLSRKLVSYAFKSLVNDDGNFEMPEGKGAKYDLNDMARDAIGLMDYLEITKAHIVGASMGGMITQVI
;
A
#
# COMPACT_ATOMS: atom_id res chain seq x y z
N MET A 1 -17.50 -1.00 0.06
CA MET A 1 -16.87 -2.36 -0.04
C MET A 1 -15.84 -2.26 -1.15
N GLY A 2 -14.60 -2.73 -0.92
CA GLY A 2 -13.54 -2.54 -1.93
C GLY A 2 -13.76 -3.41 -3.17
N GLU A 3 -13.21 -2.95 -4.29
CA GLU A 3 -13.37 -3.51 -5.63
C GLU A 3 -12.03 -3.83 -6.27
N LEU A 4 -12.04 -4.45 -7.45
CA LEU A 4 -10.84 -4.69 -8.25
C LEU A 4 -10.85 -3.78 -9.48
N ALA A 5 -9.75 -3.10 -9.72
CA ALA A 5 -9.47 -2.33 -10.93
C ALA A 5 -8.45 -3.06 -11.79
N ARG A 6 -8.71 -3.20 -13.10
CA ARG A 6 -7.74 -3.76 -14.04
C ARG A 6 -6.86 -2.65 -14.60
N VAL A 7 -5.60 -2.57 -14.13
CA VAL A 7 -4.61 -1.57 -14.55
C VAL A 7 -3.27 -2.25 -14.86
N ASN A 8 -2.55 -1.81 -15.87
CA ASN A 8 -1.22 -2.32 -16.24
C ASN A 8 -1.11 -3.86 -16.30
N ASN A 9 -2.16 -4.54 -16.77
CA ASN A 9 -2.30 -6.00 -16.84
C ASN A 9 -2.33 -6.73 -15.49
N ILE A 10 -2.61 -6.02 -14.39
CA ILE A 10 -2.82 -6.59 -13.07
C ILE A 10 -4.17 -6.16 -12.49
N ASP A 11 -4.65 -6.88 -11.51
CA ASP A 11 -5.82 -6.50 -10.74
C ASP A 11 -5.35 -5.85 -9.44
N LEU A 12 -5.77 -4.61 -9.19
CA LEU A 12 -5.53 -3.88 -7.95
C LEU A 12 -6.82 -3.82 -7.14
N TRP A 13 -6.74 -4.26 -5.89
CA TRP A 13 -7.83 -4.01 -4.96
C TRP A 13 -7.75 -2.58 -4.44
N TRP A 14 -8.88 -1.89 -4.46
CA TRP A 14 -9.00 -0.52 -3.98
C TRP A 14 -10.32 -0.27 -3.27
N GLN A 15 -10.39 0.80 -2.50
CA GLN A 15 -11.58 1.29 -1.85
C GLN A 15 -11.49 2.80 -1.71
N ASP A 16 -12.63 3.49 -1.87
CA ASP A 16 -12.73 4.92 -1.66
C ASP A 16 -13.67 5.27 -0.50
N PHE A 17 -13.53 6.51 -0.04
CA PHE A 17 -14.30 7.10 1.05
C PHE A 17 -14.52 8.60 0.77
N GLY A 18 -15.59 9.14 1.32
CA GLY A 18 -15.94 10.55 1.14
C GLY A 18 -16.70 10.79 -0.15
N ASN A 19 -16.75 12.06 -0.58
CA ASN A 19 -17.48 12.48 -1.78
C ASN A 19 -16.51 12.57 -2.96
N LYS A 20 -16.82 11.90 -4.06
CA LYS A 20 -15.99 11.87 -5.29
C LYS A 20 -15.81 13.23 -5.96
N SER A 21 -16.65 14.21 -5.63
CA SER A 21 -16.52 15.60 -6.11
C SER A 21 -15.48 16.41 -5.34
N ASP A 22 -15.03 15.93 -4.19
CA ASP A 22 -14.03 16.60 -3.36
C ASP A 22 -12.60 16.34 -3.89
N PRO A 23 -11.61 17.17 -3.53
CA PRO A 23 -10.21 16.92 -3.88
C PRO A 23 -9.75 15.53 -3.42
N SER A 24 -9.15 14.77 -4.34
CA SER A 24 -8.75 13.39 -4.05
C SER A 24 -7.42 13.30 -3.28
N VAL A 25 -7.36 12.33 -2.37
CA VAL A 25 -6.13 11.91 -1.66
C VAL A 25 -5.92 10.42 -1.93
N LEU A 26 -4.81 10.07 -2.55
CA LEU A 26 -4.39 8.69 -2.76
C LEU A 26 -3.41 8.27 -1.67
N LEU A 27 -3.74 7.22 -0.91
CA LEU A 27 -2.94 6.70 0.19
C LEU A 27 -2.20 5.44 -0.24
N ILE A 28 -0.86 5.48 -0.25
CA ILE A 28 0.02 4.38 -0.65
C ILE A 28 0.69 3.76 0.58
N MET A 29 0.40 2.49 0.87
CA MET A 29 0.94 1.79 2.02
C MET A 29 2.36 1.25 1.75
N GLY A 30 3.08 0.93 2.81
CA GLY A 30 4.43 0.38 2.76
C GLY A 30 4.49 -1.09 2.36
N ALA A 31 5.71 -1.64 2.35
CA ALA A 31 5.97 -3.02 1.98
C ALA A 31 5.18 -4.02 2.84
N ASN A 32 4.62 -5.04 2.19
CA ASN A 32 3.88 -6.15 2.83
C ASN A 32 2.67 -5.74 3.69
N ALA A 33 2.27 -4.47 3.66
CA ALA A 33 1.11 -3.97 4.38
C ALA A 33 -0.03 -3.68 3.39
N ASN A 34 -1.21 -4.25 3.65
CA ASN A 34 -2.39 -3.96 2.84
C ASN A 34 -2.98 -2.59 3.20
N ALA A 35 -3.84 -2.08 2.33
CA ALA A 35 -4.43 -0.76 2.47
C ALA A 35 -5.27 -0.57 3.76
N LEU A 36 -5.79 -1.65 4.34
CA LEU A 36 -6.58 -1.60 5.58
C LEU A 36 -5.73 -1.33 6.84
N TYR A 37 -4.39 -1.24 6.71
CA TYR A 37 -3.52 -0.81 7.80
C TYR A 37 -3.55 0.72 8.03
N TRP A 38 -4.13 1.50 7.09
CA TRP A 38 -4.38 2.91 7.36
C TRP A 38 -5.34 3.05 8.55
N ASP A 39 -4.98 3.91 9.50
CA ASP A 39 -5.83 4.16 10.68
C ASP A 39 -7.15 4.81 10.21
N GLN A 40 -8.28 4.20 10.57
CA GLN A 40 -9.60 4.71 10.17
C GLN A 40 -9.80 6.16 10.62
N ARG A 41 -9.27 6.54 11.79
CA ARG A 41 -9.36 7.92 12.30
C ARG A 41 -8.66 8.92 11.38
N PHE A 42 -7.55 8.50 10.73
CA PHE A 42 -6.85 9.34 9.75
C PHE A 42 -7.72 9.53 8.49
N ILE A 43 -8.32 8.47 8.00
CA ILE A 43 -9.26 8.52 6.86
C ILE A 43 -10.46 9.40 7.22
N ASP A 44 -11.06 9.21 8.41
CA ASP A 44 -12.22 9.97 8.87
C ASP A 44 -11.91 11.48 8.98
N GLU A 45 -10.72 11.85 9.44
CA GLU A 45 -10.30 13.27 9.49
C GLU A 45 -10.12 13.88 8.10
N LEU A 46 -9.62 13.11 7.12
CA LEU A 46 -9.54 13.57 5.74
C LEU A 46 -10.95 13.81 5.15
N ILE A 47 -11.87 12.86 5.35
CA ILE A 47 -13.27 12.98 4.90
C ILE A 47 -13.95 14.19 5.53
N LYS A 48 -13.77 14.40 6.84
CA LYS A 48 -14.31 15.54 7.58
C LYS A 48 -13.78 16.89 7.06
N ASN A 49 -12.59 16.89 6.48
CA ASN A 49 -11.99 18.06 5.83
C ASN A 49 -12.29 18.13 4.33
N ASN A 50 -13.34 17.47 3.86
CA ASN A 50 -13.83 17.46 2.49
C ASN A 50 -12.78 16.92 1.49
N TYR A 51 -12.15 15.77 1.80
CA TYR A 51 -11.35 15.03 0.85
C TYR A 51 -12.03 13.72 0.45
N HIS A 52 -11.91 13.37 -0.83
CA HIS A 52 -12.18 12.04 -1.35
C HIS A 52 -10.92 11.19 -1.16
N VAL A 53 -10.99 10.14 -0.35
CA VAL A 53 -9.84 9.31 0.01
C VAL A 53 -9.89 8.00 -0.76
N VAL A 54 -8.79 7.64 -1.42
CA VAL A 54 -8.61 6.36 -2.11
C VAL A 54 -7.46 5.60 -1.46
N ILE A 55 -7.71 4.34 -1.10
CA ILE A 55 -6.71 3.38 -0.63
C ILE A 55 -6.66 2.21 -1.59
N PHE A 56 -5.50 1.57 -1.74
CA PHE A 56 -5.35 0.38 -2.57
C PHE A 56 -4.24 -0.55 -2.05
N ASP A 57 -4.37 -1.83 -2.38
CA ASP A 57 -3.32 -2.80 -2.13
C ASP A 57 -2.28 -2.76 -3.25
N ASN A 58 -1.01 -2.53 -2.90
CA ASN A 58 0.08 -2.65 -3.87
C ASN A 58 0.13 -4.08 -4.46
N ARG A 59 0.83 -4.26 -5.60
CA ARG A 59 1.14 -5.59 -6.15
C ARG A 59 1.84 -6.46 -5.08
N ASP A 60 1.61 -7.76 -5.10
CA ASP A 60 2.07 -8.74 -4.08
C ASP A 60 1.55 -8.46 -2.66
N VAL A 61 0.43 -7.72 -2.52
CA VAL A 61 -0.19 -7.42 -1.22
C VAL A 61 -1.69 -7.67 -1.28
N GLY A 62 -2.25 -8.17 -0.19
CA GLY A 62 -3.68 -8.25 0.05
C GLY A 62 -4.45 -9.00 -1.04
N LYS A 63 -5.37 -8.31 -1.69
CA LYS A 63 -6.23 -8.85 -2.75
C LYS A 63 -5.79 -8.47 -4.17
N SER A 64 -4.73 -7.67 -4.29
CA SER A 64 -4.12 -7.34 -5.58
C SER A 64 -3.37 -8.53 -6.18
N THR A 65 -3.01 -8.44 -7.45
CA THR A 65 -2.27 -9.50 -8.16
C THR A 65 -0.95 -9.83 -7.47
N TRP A 66 -0.71 -11.13 -7.28
CA TRP A 66 0.52 -11.69 -6.73
C TRP A 66 1.40 -12.23 -7.86
N PHE A 67 2.60 -11.66 -8.01
CA PHE A 67 3.66 -12.16 -8.91
C PHE A 67 4.49 -13.25 -8.25
N ASN A 68 4.68 -13.13 -6.94
CA ASN A 68 5.34 -14.14 -6.13
C ASN A 68 4.28 -14.99 -5.43
N LYS A 69 4.65 -16.23 -5.03
CA LYS A 69 3.72 -17.04 -4.22
C LYS A 69 3.45 -16.31 -2.91
N GLU A 70 2.17 -16.09 -2.61
CA GLU A 70 1.76 -15.52 -1.33
C GLU A 70 2.43 -16.31 -0.18
N PRO A 71 3.23 -15.67 0.68
CA PRO A 71 3.90 -16.38 1.76
C PRO A 71 2.87 -17.08 2.66
N LEU A 72 3.15 -18.31 3.07
CA LEU A 72 2.26 -19.09 3.95
C LEU A 72 1.93 -18.30 5.23
N LEU A 73 2.89 -17.53 5.75
CA LEU A 73 2.70 -16.62 6.89
C LEU A 73 1.69 -15.50 6.60
N ALA A 74 1.60 -14.99 5.37
CA ALA A 74 0.60 -14.01 4.98
C ALA A 74 -0.80 -14.63 4.94
N LYS A 75 -0.91 -15.88 4.47
CA LYS A 75 -2.17 -16.65 4.50
C LYS A 75 -2.64 -16.93 5.93
N LEU A 76 -1.72 -17.27 6.82
CA LEU A 76 -2.00 -17.52 8.24
C LEU A 76 -2.19 -16.23 9.04
N GLY A 77 -1.64 -15.11 8.56
CA GLY A 77 -1.74 -13.80 9.23
C GLY A 77 -3.16 -13.30 9.43
N LYS A 78 -4.12 -13.80 8.64
CA LYS A 78 -5.56 -13.54 8.82
C LYS A 78 -6.11 -14.05 10.16
N PHE A 79 -5.41 -14.99 10.80
CA PHE A 79 -5.78 -15.59 12.09
C PHE A 79 -4.90 -15.11 13.26
N VAL A 80 -3.88 -14.26 12.99
CA VAL A 80 -2.96 -13.78 14.02
C VAL A 80 -3.54 -12.51 14.66
N PRO A 81 -3.67 -12.47 16.00
CA PRO A 81 -4.10 -11.25 16.70
C PRO A 81 -3.19 -10.06 16.37
N VAL A 82 -3.78 -8.88 16.17
CA VAL A 82 -3.07 -7.64 15.81
C VAL A 82 -1.92 -7.33 16.79
N SER A 83 -2.09 -7.63 18.07
CA SER A 83 -1.05 -7.45 19.10
C SER A 83 0.20 -8.32 18.86
N LEU A 84 0.01 -9.54 18.35
CA LEU A 84 1.09 -10.45 18.03
C LEU A 84 1.75 -10.08 16.70
N SER A 85 0.96 -9.67 15.70
CA SER A 85 1.48 -9.20 14.42
C SER A 85 2.37 -7.96 14.58
N ARG A 86 1.99 -7.00 15.46
CA ARG A 86 2.83 -5.84 15.79
C ARG A 86 4.18 -6.23 16.40
N LYS A 87 4.21 -7.22 17.30
CA LYS A 87 5.47 -7.72 17.89
C LYS A 87 6.36 -8.38 16.84
N LEU A 88 5.79 -9.19 15.95
CA LEU A 88 6.52 -9.85 14.86
C LEU A 88 7.09 -8.83 13.86
N VAL A 89 6.32 -7.83 13.48
CA VAL A 89 6.77 -6.73 12.61
C VAL A 89 7.87 -5.92 13.29
N SER A 90 7.72 -5.57 14.58
CA SER A 90 8.76 -4.87 15.32
C SER A 90 10.07 -5.67 15.42
N TYR A 91 9.97 -6.99 15.60
CA TYR A 91 11.14 -7.87 15.63
C TYR A 91 11.82 -7.96 14.24
N ALA A 92 11.02 -8.12 13.18
CA ALA A 92 11.53 -8.14 11.80
C ALA A 92 12.21 -6.79 11.44
N PHE A 93 11.65 -5.65 11.86
CA PHE A 93 12.28 -4.35 11.66
C PHE A 93 13.62 -4.22 12.40
N LYS A 94 13.71 -4.72 13.63
CA LYS A 94 14.98 -4.73 14.39
C LYS A 94 16.06 -5.58 13.73
N SER A 95 15.69 -6.65 13.05
CA SER A 95 16.66 -7.52 12.34
C SER A 95 17.18 -6.91 11.03
N LEU A 96 16.59 -5.82 10.55
CA LEU A 96 17.04 -5.06 9.37
C LEU A 96 17.98 -3.90 9.73
N VAL A 97 18.18 -3.65 11.01
CA VAL A 97 19.12 -2.62 11.50
C VAL A 97 20.38 -3.35 12.00
N ASN A 98 21.53 -3.04 11.43
CA ASN A 98 22.81 -3.58 11.86
C ASN A 98 23.27 -2.94 13.19
N ASP A 99 24.36 -3.48 13.78
CA ASP A 99 24.89 -3.03 15.06
C ASP A 99 25.33 -1.54 15.05
N ASP A 100 25.62 -0.99 13.88
CA ASP A 100 25.97 0.42 13.67
C ASP A 100 24.72 1.34 13.50
N GLY A 101 23.52 0.78 13.58
CA GLY A 101 22.26 1.50 13.43
C GLY A 101 21.86 1.79 11.98
N ASN A 102 22.57 1.25 11.00
CA ASN A 102 22.24 1.40 9.59
C ASN A 102 21.18 0.39 9.17
N PHE A 103 20.27 0.85 8.32
CA PHE A 103 19.20 0.00 7.77
C PHE A 103 19.71 -0.71 6.51
N GLU A 104 19.81 -2.03 6.57
CA GLU A 104 20.21 -2.86 5.45
C GLU A 104 19.00 -3.60 4.87
N MET A 105 18.64 -3.24 3.64
CA MET A 105 17.64 -3.99 2.88
C MET A 105 18.30 -5.21 2.24
N PRO A 106 17.72 -6.41 2.38
CA PRO A 106 18.20 -7.57 1.64
C PRO A 106 18.21 -7.27 0.13
N GLU A 107 19.31 -7.54 -0.54
CA GLU A 107 19.35 -7.44 -2.01
C GLU A 107 18.26 -8.31 -2.62
N GLY A 108 17.32 -7.68 -3.31
CA GLY A 108 16.23 -8.35 -4.01
C GLY A 108 16.75 -9.11 -5.23
N LYS A 109 17.19 -10.35 -5.06
CA LYS A 109 17.56 -11.21 -6.19
C LYS A 109 16.30 -11.58 -6.99
N GLY A 110 16.22 -11.11 -8.24
CA GLY A 110 15.18 -11.49 -9.18
C GLY A 110 13.83 -10.81 -8.94
N ALA A 111 13.84 -9.54 -8.53
CA ALA A 111 12.62 -8.74 -8.45
C ALA A 111 11.90 -8.74 -9.83
N LYS A 112 10.62 -9.07 -9.83
CA LYS A 112 9.79 -9.14 -11.04
C LYS A 112 9.26 -7.77 -11.45
N TYR A 113 9.45 -6.77 -10.63
CA TYR A 113 9.01 -5.38 -10.80
C TYR A 113 9.83 -4.45 -9.88
N ASP A 114 9.77 -3.18 -10.15
CA ASP A 114 10.46 -2.12 -9.40
C ASP A 114 9.48 -1.03 -8.88
N LEU A 115 10.01 0.03 -8.28
CA LEU A 115 9.21 1.15 -7.78
C LEU A 115 8.53 1.92 -8.92
N ASN A 116 9.10 1.95 -10.13
CA ASN A 116 8.48 2.58 -11.28
C ASN A 116 7.24 1.81 -11.74
N ASP A 117 7.26 0.47 -11.64
CA ASP A 117 6.08 -0.34 -11.91
C ASP A 117 4.97 -0.04 -10.91
N MET A 118 5.32 0.10 -9.62
CA MET A 118 4.35 0.41 -8.56
C MET A 118 3.79 1.84 -8.70
N ALA A 119 4.63 2.80 -9.11
CA ALA A 119 4.19 4.16 -9.41
C ALA A 119 3.22 4.19 -10.60
N ARG A 120 3.53 3.44 -11.67
CA ARG A 120 2.60 3.27 -12.82
C ARG A 120 1.28 2.64 -12.41
N ASP A 121 1.26 1.73 -11.43
CA ASP A 121 0.01 1.16 -10.91
C ASP A 121 -0.83 2.22 -10.20
N ALA A 122 -0.21 3.06 -9.37
CA ALA A 122 -0.90 4.15 -8.70
C ALA A 122 -1.50 5.15 -9.70
N ILE A 123 -0.73 5.53 -10.72
CA ILE A 123 -1.21 6.40 -11.82
C ILE A 123 -2.34 5.71 -12.59
N GLY A 124 -2.15 4.44 -12.98
CA GLY A 124 -3.18 3.67 -13.70
C GLY A 124 -4.46 3.48 -12.90
N LEU A 125 -4.39 3.41 -11.56
CA LEU A 125 -5.58 3.41 -10.70
C LEU A 125 -6.27 4.77 -10.72
N MET A 126 -5.52 5.88 -10.68
CA MET A 126 -6.09 7.22 -10.80
C MET A 126 -6.80 7.38 -12.15
N ASP A 127 -6.18 6.94 -13.25
CA ASP A 127 -6.79 6.95 -14.59
C ASP A 127 -8.08 6.12 -14.64
N TYR A 128 -8.05 4.91 -14.06
CA TYR A 128 -9.23 4.04 -13.97
C TYR A 128 -10.39 4.69 -13.21
N LEU A 129 -10.08 5.49 -12.18
CA LEU A 129 -11.05 6.22 -11.35
C LEU A 129 -11.40 7.62 -11.89
N GLU A 130 -10.87 7.99 -13.06
CA GLU A 130 -11.03 9.32 -13.67
C GLU A 130 -10.53 10.46 -12.77
N ILE A 131 -9.54 10.19 -11.92
CA ILE A 131 -8.93 11.17 -11.01
C ILE A 131 -7.77 11.85 -11.75
N THR A 132 -7.96 13.09 -12.19
CA THR A 132 -6.93 13.86 -12.92
C THR A 132 -5.90 14.54 -12.02
N LYS A 133 -6.24 14.74 -10.74
CA LYS A 133 -5.36 15.35 -9.71
C LYS A 133 -5.63 14.72 -8.35
N ALA A 134 -4.58 14.40 -7.63
CA ALA A 134 -4.68 13.93 -6.25
C ALA A 134 -3.51 14.45 -5.40
N HIS A 135 -3.77 14.62 -4.11
CA HIS A 135 -2.70 14.61 -3.12
C HIS A 135 -2.26 13.17 -2.91
N ILE A 136 -0.95 12.92 -2.88
CA ILE A 136 -0.43 11.57 -2.69
C ILE A 136 0.29 11.49 -1.34
N VAL A 137 -0.12 10.53 -0.52
CA VAL A 137 0.44 10.28 0.81
C VAL A 137 0.96 8.86 0.85
N GLY A 138 2.26 8.71 1.11
CA GLY A 138 2.92 7.40 1.17
C GLY A 138 3.51 7.11 2.55
N ALA A 139 3.33 5.90 3.05
CA ALA A 139 3.95 5.39 4.27
C ALA A 139 5.10 4.45 3.92
N SER A 140 6.31 4.67 4.49
CA SER A 140 7.49 3.81 4.27
C SER A 140 7.80 3.65 2.76
N MET A 141 7.82 2.42 2.22
CA MET A 141 7.98 2.18 0.78
C MET A 141 6.95 2.96 -0.07
N GLY A 142 5.72 3.16 0.44
CA GLY A 142 4.74 4.02 -0.21
C GLY A 142 5.23 5.45 -0.40
N GLY A 143 6.02 5.99 0.53
CA GLY A 143 6.68 7.29 0.39
C GLY A 143 7.76 7.30 -0.71
N MET A 144 8.46 6.18 -0.92
CA MET A 144 9.39 6.04 -2.05
C MET A 144 8.64 6.00 -3.39
N ILE A 145 7.51 5.27 -3.44
CA ILE A 145 6.64 5.23 -4.63
C ILE A 145 6.13 6.63 -4.95
N THR A 146 5.70 7.39 -3.94
CA THR A 146 5.21 8.78 -4.09
C THR A 146 6.25 9.71 -4.74
N GLN A 147 7.55 9.49 -4.49
CA GLN A 147 8.63 10.28 -5.08
C GLN A 147 8.92 9.93 -6.55
N VAL A 148 8.40 8.81 -7.02
CA VAL A 148 8.56 8.35 -8.42
C VAL A 148 7.36 8.77 -9.28
N ILE A 149 6.18 9.02 -8.66
CA ILE A 149 5.00 9.56 -9.32
C ILE A 149 5.21 11.03 -9.69
#